data_d6418d15dc026af73f92d31d6b4ca103
#
_entry.id   d6418d15dc026af73f92d31d6b4ca103
#
_cell.length_a   1.000
_cell.length_b   1.000
_cell.length_c   1.000
_cell.angle_alpha   90.00
_cell.angle_beta   90.00
_cell.angle_gamma   90.00
#
_symmetry.space_group_name_H-M   'P 1'
#
loop_
_entity.id
_entity.type
_entity.pdbx_description
1 polymer ?
#
loop_
_entity_poly.entity_id
_entity_poly.type
_entity_poly.pdbx_seq_one_letter_code
_entity_poly.pdbx_strand_id
1 'polypeptide(L)'
;MSEQRPRVIVSNDDGIAAPGIEVLTELLAEWADCTVVAPDGPRSGVGHALSDADDLHTHEHAPGRIAVSGTPADCARLALAAGSPLIPGVRERGGDRPCWLVAGINHGANLGVDTYVSGTAAAAREAAILGFPAIAISHYVGRHRTIDWSEARRLARPILRDLLDRPPAAGAFWNVNLPHPTRPAPNCEIVFCPPDPSPLPVRYSRRGKTFRYSGDYHARPRRAGFDVDVCLGGRIAVSEIPLFAPGSAPVASEHARKPISND
;
A
#
# COMPACT_ATOMS: atom_id res chain seq x y z
N MET A 1 12.96 5.56 30.08
CA MET A 1 11.99 6.28 29.23
C MET A 1 11.15 5.19 28.57
N SER A 2 9.83 5.13 28.80
CA SER A 2 8.98 4.18 28.09
C SER A 2 9.00 4.57 26.59
N GLU A 3 9.51 3.70 25.74
CA GLU A 3 9.41 3.87 24.28
C GLU A 3 7.93 4.03 23.94
N GLN A 4 7.54 5.20 23.47
CA GLN A 4 6.16 5.43 23.03
C GLN A 4 5.90 4.57 21.80
N ARG A 5 4.84 3.77 21.84
CA ARG A 5 4.44 2.91 20.71
C ARG A 5 4.26 3.77 19.45
N PRO A 6 4.73 3.35 18.28
CA PRO A 6 4.50 4.10 17.03
C PRO A 6 2.99 4.23 16.75
N ARG A 7 2.60 5.30 16.08
CA ARG A 7 1.25 5.48 15.54
C ARG A 7 1.20 4.86 14.15
N VAL A 8 0.16 4.08 13.84
CA VAL A 8 -0.04 3.50 12.53
C VAL A 8 -1.44 3.82 12.01
N ILE A 9 -1.50 4.44 10.84
CA ILE A 9 -2.72 4.57 10.05
C ILE A 9 -2.84 3.33 9.18
N VAL A 10 -3.95 2.60 9.33
CA VAL A 10 -4.22 1.39 8.54
C VAL A 10 -5.25 1.72 7.46
N SER A 11 -4.97 1.35 6.22
CA SER A 11 -5.87 1.55 5.07
C SER A 11 -5.91 0.32 4.15
N ASN A 12 -6.74 0.33 3.11
CA ASN A 12 -6.78 -0.69 2.06
C ASN A 12 -7.57 -0.17 0.83
N ASP A 13 -7.77 -1.03 -0.18
CA ASP A 13 -8.70 -0.79 -1.30
C ASP A 13 -9.81 -1.85 -1.39
N ASP A 14 -9.78 -2.88 -0.53
CA ASP A 14 -10.85 -3.87 -0.41
C ASP A 14 -12.07 -3.36 0.39
N GLY A 15 -11.92 -2.23 1.10
CA GLY A 15 -12.93 -1.61 1.95
C GLY A 15 -12.75 -1.89 3.45
N ILE A 16 -13.32 -1.01 4.29
CA ILE A 16 -13.12 -0.99 5.75
C ILE A 16 -13.57 -2.27 6.47
N ALA A 17 -14.53 -3.02 5.89
CA ALA A 17 -15.04 -4.27 6.45
C ALA A 17 -14.35 -5.52 5.87
N ALA A 18 -13.30 -5.37 5.05
CA ALA A 18 -12.63 -6.51 4.44
C ALA A 18 -11.80 -7.30 5.46
N PRO A 19 -11.70 -8.65 5.33
CA PRO A 19 -10.98 -9.46 6.31
C PRO A 19 -9.48 -9.16 6.37
N GLY A 20 -8.89 -8.71 5.26
CA GLY A 20 -7.46 -8.38 5.21
C GLY A 20 -7.08 -7.20 6.11
N ILE A 21 -7.89 -6.14 6.14
CA ILE A 21 -7.62 -4.98 6.99
C ILE A 21 -7.85 -5.31 8.48
N GLU A 22 -8.79 -6.20 8.77
CA GLU A 22 -9.03 -6.68 10.13
C GLU A 22 -7.79 -7.38 10.68
N VAL A 23 -7.32 -8.40 9.95
CA VAL A 23 -6.12 -9.17 10.31
C VAL A 23 -4.89 -8.28 10.43
N LEU A 24 -4.74 -7.31 9.52
CA LEU A 24 -3.63 -6.36 9.57
C LEU A 24 -3.69 -5.46 10.80
N THR A 25 -4.87 -4.92 11.10
CA THR A 25 -5.08 -4.05 12.27
C THR A 25 -4.80 -4.78 13.57
N GLU A 26 -5.35 -5.99 13.74
CA GLU A 26 -5.09 -6.82 14.92
C GLU A 26 -3.61 -7.14 15.10
N LEU A 27 -2.91 -7.44 14.00
CA LEU A 27 -1.49 -7.75 14.05
C LEU A 27 -0.66 -6.52 14.46
N LEU A 28 -0.91 -5.37 13.85
CA LEU A 28 -0.20 -4.12 14.14
C LEU A 28 -0.49 -3.60 15.56
N ALA A 29 -1.70 -3.81 16.05
CA ALA A 29 -2.10 -3.41 17.41
C ALA A 29 -1.28 -4.08 18.52
N GLU A 30 -0.53 -5.14 18.23
CA GLU A 30 0.41 -5.73 19.19
C GLU A 30 1.60 -4.79 19.47
N TRP A 31 1.99 -3.93 18.52
CA TRP A 31 3.21 -3.12 18.59
C TRP A 31 2.97 -1.61 18.46
N ALA A 32 1.81 -1.21 17.92
CA ALA A 32 1.50 0.16 17.56
C ALA A 32 0.11 0.58 18.06
N ASP A 33 -0.13 1.90 18.07
CA ASP A 33 -1.47 2.45 18.23
C ASP A 33 -2.07 2.68 16.85
N CYS A 34 -3.08 1.87 16.52
CA CYS A 34 -3.67 1.82 15.20
C CYS A 34 -4.94 2.68 15.12
N THR A 35 -5.07 3.43 14.01
CA THR A 35 -6.31 4.04 13.57
C THR A 35 -6.58 3.60 12.15
N VAL A 36 -7.79 3.08 11.88
CA VAL A 36 -8.18 2.66 10.54
C VAL A 36 -8.86 3.81 9.83
N VAL A 37 -8.37 4.15 8.62
CA VAL A 37 -9.01 5.09 7.69
C VAL A 37 -9.02 4.45 6.32
N ALA A 38 -10.18 3.97 5.88
CA ALA A 38 -10.29 3.15 4.68
C ALA A 38 -11.57 3.47 3.90
N PRO A 39 -11.63 3.13 2.60
CA PRO A 39 -12.85 3.29 1.82
C PRO A 39 -14.04 2.54 2.44
N ASP A 40 -15.23 3.11 2.32
CA ASP A 40 -16.50 2.53 2.76
C ASP A 40 -16.88 1.22 2.04
N GLY A 41 -16.28 0.98 0.87
CA GLY A 41 -16.45 -0.23 0.08
C GLY A 41 -15.27 -0.49 -0.86
N PRO A 42 -15.30 -1.58 -1.65
CA PRO A 42 -14.22 -1.94 -2.54
C PRO A 42 -13.91 -0.87 -3.59
N ARG A 43 -12.62 -0.58 -3.79
CA ARG A 43 -12.07 0.38 -4.77
C ARG A 43 -10.94 -0.25 -5.60
N SER A 44 -11.05 -1.53 -5.93
CA SER A 44 -10.01 -2.25 -6.67
C SER A 44 -9.75 -1.67 -8.06
N GLY A 45 -8.49 -1.55 -8.45
CA GLY A 45 -8.09 -1.09 -9.77
C GLY A 45 -8.22 0.41 -10.03
N VAL A 46 -8.50 1.23 -9.00
CA VAL A 46 -8.62 2.69 -9.15
C VAL A 46 -7.28 3.39 -9.36
N GLY A 47 -6.17 2.69 -9.17
CA GLY A 47 -4.84 3.29 -9.23
C GLY A 47 -4.68 4.39 -8.18
N HIS A 48 -3.96 5.46 -8.53
CA HIS A 48 -3.76 6.63 -7.67
C HIS A 48 -4.76 7.76 -8.02
N ALA A 49 -6.05 7.40 -8.11
CA ALA A 49 -7.09 8.40 -8.30
C ALA A 49 -7.33 9.19 -7.00
N LEU A 50 -7.64 10.48 -7.16
CA LEU A 50 -8.02 11.40 -6.10
C LEU A 50 -9.36 12.02 -6.43
N SER A 51 -10.18 12.23 -5.41
CA SER A 51 -11.44 12.97 -5.52
C SER A 51 -11.15 14.46 -5.37
N ASP A 52 -11.24 15.21 -6.46
CA ASP A 52 -10.99 16.65 -6.50
C ASP A 52 -12.26 17.47 -6.73
N ALA A 53 -13.30 16.86 -7.30
CA ALA A 53 -14.57 17.53 -7.63
C ALA A 53 -15.74 17.12 -6.72
N ASP A 54 -15.62 16.00 -6.00
CA ASP A 54 -16.71 15.46 -5.18
C ASP A 54 -16.41 15.63 -3.68
N ASP A 55 -17.45 15.84 -2.89
CA ASP A 55 -17.33 15.86 -1.44
C ASP A 55 -17.00 14.47 -0.90
N LEU A 56 -16.04 14.41 0.02
CA LEU A 56 -15.68 13.19 0.73
C LEU A 56 -16.48 13.08 2.03
N HIS A 57 -17.30 12.06 2.14
CA HIS A 57 -18.07 11.77 3.33
C HIS A 57 -17.33 10.78 4.23
N THR A 58 -17.35 11.02 5.53
CA THR A 58 -16.74 10.14 6.53
C THR A 58 -17.77 9.75 7.59
N HIS A 59 -17.66 8.52 8.08
CA HIS A 59 -18.43 8.09 9.24
C HIS A 59 -17.61 7.12 10.10
N GLU A 60 -17.85 7.12 11.39
CA GLU A 60 -17.26 6.16 12.30
C GLU A 60 -17.93 4.79 12.09
N HIS A 61 -17.16 3.83 11.59
CA HIS A 61 -17.59 2.44 11.38
C HIS A 61 -17.57 1.66 12.70
N ALA A 62 -16.56 1.91 13.52
CA ALA A 62 -16.36 1.41 14.86
C ALA A 62 -15.34 2.32 15.59
N PRO A 63 -15.17 2.22 16.92
CA PRO A 63 -14.17 3.01 17.65
C PRO A 63 -12.78 2.91 17.01
N GLY A 64 -12.23 4.05 16.62
CA GLY A 64 -10.92 4.12 15.92
C GLY A 64 -10.92 3.62 14.47
N ARG A 65 -12.09 3.43 13.85
CA ARG A 65 -12.25 2.98 12.47
C ARG A 65 -13.15 3.95 11.70
N ILE A 66 -12.61 4.67 10.75
CA ILE A 66 -13.26 5.72 9.97
C ILE A 66 -13.40 5.26 8.54
N ALA A 67 -14.64 5.15 8.06
CA ALA A 67 -14.95 4.87 6.66
C ALA A 67 -15.02 6.18 5.86
N VAL A 68 -14.50 6.15 4.64
CA VAL A 68 -14.45 7.30 3.71
C VAL A 68 -15.09 6.91 2.38
N SER A 69 -15.92 7.78 1.80
CA SER A 69 -16.55 7.54 0.48
C SER A 69 -15.56 7.64 -0.70
N GLY A 70 -14.28 7.99 -0.44
CA GLY A 70 -13.23 8.21 -1.42
C GLY A 70 -12.40 6.99 -1.77
N THR A 71 -11.28 7.27 -2.44
CA THR A 71 -10.26 6.29 -2.82
C THR A 71 -9.30 5.98 -1.67
N PRO A 72 -8.45 4.93 -1.76
CA PRO A 72 -7.40 4.70 -0.78
C PRO A 72 -6.40 5.87 -0.64
N ALA A 73 -6.10 6.58 -1.73
CA ALA A 73 -5.26 7.77 -1.70
C ALA A 73 -5.95 8.94 -0.98
N ASP A 74 -7.28 9.12 -1.15
CA ASP A 74 -8.05 10.10 -0.39
C ASP A 74 -8.03 9.78 1.11
N CYS A 75 -8.18 8.50 1.48
CA CYS A 75 -8.09 8.05 2.87
C CYS A 75 -6.73 8.42 3.49
N ALA A 76 -5.64 8.14 2.78
CA ALA A 76 -4.29 8.49 3.22
C ALA A 76 -4.13 10.01 3.37
N ARG A 77 -4.61 10.79 2.41
CA ARG A 77 -4.55 12.24 2.41
C ARG A 77 -5.33 12.86 3.57
N LEU A 78 -6.58 12.44 3.77
CA LEU A 78 -7.42 12.91 4.88
C LEU A 78 -6.81 12.56 6.24
N ALA A 79 -6.19 11.38 6.38
CA ALA A 79 -5.58 10.95 7.63
C ALA A 79 -4.28 11.68 7.95
N LEU A 80 -3.45 11.99 6.93
CA LEU A 80 -2.07 12.43 7.09
C LEU A 80 -1.84 13.91 6.76
N ALA A 81 -2.83 14.62 6.23
CA ALA A 81 -2.71 16.05 5.93
C ALA A 81 -2.43 16.85 7.21
N ALA A 82 -1.66 17.93 7.07
CA ALA A 82 -1.42 18.86 8.17
C ALA A 82 -2.75 19.46 8.67
N GLY A 83 -3.01 19.34 9.96
CA GLY A 83 -4.28 19.78 10.56
C GLY A 83 -5.47 18.87 10.22
N SER A 84 -5.21 17.59 9.89
CA SER A 84 -6.26 16.61 9.66
C SER A 84 -7.29 16.61 10.79
N PRO A 85 -8.58 16.78 10.47
CA PRO A 85 -9.65 16.69 11.47
C PRO A 85 -9.91 15.26 11.91
N LEU A 86 -9.47 14.26 11.13
CA LEU A 86 -9.70 12.84 11.42
C LEU A 86 -8.72 12.31 12.46
N ILE A 87 -7.47 12.79 12.44
CA ILE A 87 -6.41 12.30 13.32
C ILE A 87 -5.63 13.49 13.88
N PRO A 88 -6.12 14.09 14.96
CA PRO A 88 -5.46 15.22 15.60
C PRO A 88 -4.01 14.89 15.97
N GLY A 89 -3.10 15.84 15.74
CA GLY A 89 -1.70 15.75 16.13
C GLY A 89 -0.85 14.78 15.30
N VAL A 90 -1.33 14.33 14.14
CA VAL A 90 -0.57 13.42 13.25
C VAL A 90 0.72 14.06 12.73
N ARG A 91 0.73 15.38 12.60
CA ARG A 91 1.86 16.21 12.11
C ARG A 91 2.19 17.36 13.05
N GLU A 92 2.09 17.21 14.33
CA GLU A 92 2.56 18.25 15.26
C GLU A 92 4.08 18.40 15.18
N ARG A 93 4.55 19.64 14.98
CA ARG A 93 5.99 19.96 15.03
C ARG A 93 6.52 19.58 16.41
N GLY A 94 7.53 18.68 16.43
CA GLY A 94 8.15 18.23 17.68
C GLY A 94 7.46 17.01 18.31
N GLY A 95 6.53 16.36 17.61
CA GLY A 95 6.01 15.08 18.04
C GLY A 95 7.11 14.00 17.98
N ASP A 96 7.57 13.52 19.11
CA ASP A 96 8.63 12.50 19.23
C ASP A 96 8.17 11.11 18.78
N ARG A 97 6.96 11.00 18.21
CA ARG A 97 6.31 9.72 17.93
C ARG A 97 6.25 9.43 16.44
N PRO A 98 6.92 8.35 15.96
CA PRO A 98 6.83 7.92 14.57
C PRO A 98 5.38 7.65 14.15
N CYS A 99 5.00 8.14 12.97
CA CYS A 99 3.69 7.85 12.36
C CYS A 99 3.91 7.17 11.01
N TRP A 100 3.27 6.00 10.83
CA TRP A 100 3.33 5.19 9.62
C TRP A 100 1.97 5.12 8.95
N LEU A 101 1.97 4.86 7.64
CA LEU A 101 0.79 4.31 6.96
C LEU A 101 1.10 2.88 6.51
N VAL A 102 0.19 1.95 6.85
CA VAL A 102 0.26 0.56 6.39
C VAL A 102 -1.04 0.20 5.68
N ALA A 103 -0.96 -0.10 4.38
CA ALA A 103 -2.11 -0.42 3.55
C ALA A 103 -2.17 -1.91 3.22
N GLY A 104 -3.31 -2.55 3.47
CA GLY A 104 -3.55 -3.99 3.18
C GLY A 104 -4.33 -4.68 4.31
N ILE A 105 -4.24 -6.02 4.48
CA ILE A 105 -3.59 -6.96 3.54
C ILE A 105 -4.51 -7.12 2.33
N ASN A 106 -4.04 -6.71 1.15
CA ASN A 106 -4.83 -6.78 -0.08
C ASN A 106 -5.12 -8.22 -0.50
N HIS A 107 -6.35 -8.47 -0.95
CA HIS A 107 -6.75 -9.73 -1.59
C HIS A 107 -6.26 -9.77 -3.04
N GLY A 108 -5.08 -10.27 -3.26
CA GLY A 108 -4.37 -10.31 -4.54
C GLY A 108 -3.00 -9.67 -4.44
N ALA A 109 -2.06 -10.06 -5.28
CA ALA A 109 -0.72 -9.49 -5.29
C ALA A 109 -0.67 -8.17 -6.07
N ASN A 110 0.27 -7.31 -5.68
CA ASN A 110 0.64 -6.09 -6.37
C ASN A 110 2.13 -6.12 -6.69
N LEU A 111 2.51 -6.87 -7.73
CA LEU A 111 3.89 -7.19 -8.12
C LEU A 111 4.31 -6.38 -9.35
N GLY A 112 5.51 -5.82 -9.33
CA GLY A 112 6.06 -5.07 -10.45
C GLY A 112 5.12 -3.98 -10.93
N VAL A 113 4.70 -4.04 -12.20
CA VAL A 113 3.83 -3.02 -12.82
C VAL A 113 2.42 -2.94 -12.23
N ASP A 114 1.97 -3.93 -11.44
CA ASP A 114 0.66 -3.90 -10.80
C ASP A 114 0.55 -2.72 -9.81
N THR A 115 1.68 -2.28 -9.24
CA THR A 115 1.73 -1.14 -8.31
C THR A 115 1.15 0.14 -8.89
N TYR A 116 1.16 0.33 -10.23
CA TYR A 116 0.61 1.52 -10.88
C TYR A 116 -0.92 1.59 -10.85
N VAL A 117 -1.59 0.43 -10.83
CA VAL A 117 -3.07 0.35 -10.82
C VAL A 117 -3.64 -0.06 -9.47
N SER A 118 -2.78 -0.39 -8.51
CA SER A 118 -3.14 -0.81 -7.16
C SER A 118 -3.61 0.37 -6.30
N GLY A 119 -4.78 0.24 -5.70
CA GLY A 119 -5.27 1.17 -4.67
C GLY A 119 -4.51 1.03 -3.35
N THR A 120 -4.12 -0.20 -2.97
CA THR A 120 -3.27 -0.47 -1.79
C THR A 120 -1.91 0.24 -1.90
N ALA A 121 -1.23 0.10 -3.06
CA ALA A 121 0.01 0.82 -3.33
C ALA A 121 -0.20 2.33 -3.42
N ALA A 122 -1.38 2.79 -3.88
CA ALA A 122 -1.70 4.21 -3.96
C ALA A 122 -1.80 4.87 -2.58
N ALA A 123 -2.41 4.21 -1.59
CA ALA A 123 -2.44 4.71 -0.22
C ALA A 123 -1.02 4.88 0.36
N ALA A 124 -0.16 3.87 0.18
CA ALA A 124 1.23 3.95 0.63
C ALA A 124 2.03 5.01 -0.13
N ARG A 125 1.80 5.15 -1.43
CA ARG A 125 2.42 6.18 -2.28
C ARG A 125 2.01 7.59 -1.85
N GLU A 126 0.72 7.81 -1.55
CA GLU A 126 0.25 9.11 -1.07
C GLU A 126 0.89 9.46 0.27
N ALA A 127 1.02 8.51 1.19
CA ALA A 127 1.73 8.72 2.45
C ALA A 127 3.20 9.11 2.22
N ALA A 128 3.89 8.44 1.29
CA ALA A 128 5.27 8.77 0.92
C ALA A 128 5.39 10.17 0.28
N ILE A 129 4.42 10.58 -0.56
CA ILE A 129 4.31 11.95 -1.10
C ILE A 129 4.19 12.97 0.03
N LEU A 130 3.40 12.67 1.04
CA LEU A 130 3.21 13.51 2.21
C LEU A 130 4.39 13.47 3.21
N GLY A 131 5.43 12.64 2.94
CA GLY A 131 6.65 12.53 3.73
C GLY A 131 6.52 11.61 4.95
N PHE A 132 5.58 10.67 4.92
CA PHE A 132 5.44 9.63 5.94
C PHE A 132 6.01 8.29 5.45
N PRO A 133 6.67 7.51 6.31
CA PRO A 133 7.04 6.15 5.98
C PRO A 133 5.78 5.30 5.77
N ALA A 134 5.82 4.42 4.75
CA ALA A 134 4.65 3.64 4.40
C ALA A 134 4.99 2.23 3.92
N ILE A 135 4.03 1.30 4.13
CA ILE A 135 4.08 -0.08 3.68
C ILE A 135 2.77 -0.39 2.95
N ALA A 136 2.86 -0.94 1.73
CA ALA A 136 1.79 -1.64 1.06
C ALA A 136 2.01 -3.13 1.23
N ILE A 137 1.01 -3.88 1.72
CA ILE A 137 1.10 -5.33 1.89
C ILE A 137 -0.05 -6.04 1.20
N SER A 138 0.29 -7.05 0.40
CA SER A 138 -0.62 -7.79 -0.47
C SER A 138 -0.41 -9.30 -0.31
N HIS A 139 -1.44 -10.09 -0.55
CA HIS A 139 -1.33 -11.54 -0.54
C HIS A 139 -1.65 -12.12 -1.92
N TYR A 140 -0.65 -12.74 -2.56
CA TYR A 140 -0.87 -13.45 -3.81
C TYR A 140 -1.90 -14.57 -3.64
N VAL A 141 -2.86 -14.65 -4.55
CA VAL A 141 -3.88 -15.71 -4.57
C VAL A 141 -3.54 -16.71 -5.67
N GLY A 142 -3.17 -17.92 -5.29
CA GLY A 142 -2.90 -19.00 -6.24
C GLY A 142 -4.17 -19.40 -7.00
N ARG A 143 -4.02 -19.96 -8.21
CA ARG A 143 -5.13 -20.35 -9.07
C ARG A 143 -6.12 -21.28 -8.33
N HIS A 144 -7.41 -20.91 -8.35
CA HIS A 144 -8.50 -21.66 -7.70
C HIS A 144 -8.31 -21.87 -6.19
N ARG A 145 -7.67 -20.91 -5.51
CA ARG A 145 -7.42 -20.96 -4.07
C ARG A 145 -8.05 -19.74 -3.37
N THR A 146 -8.27 -19.90 -2.09
CA THR A 146 -8.74 -18.83 -1.18
C THR A 146 -7.65 -18.52 -0.16
N ILE A 147 -7.61 -17.28 0.32
CA ILE A 147 -6.65 -16.88 1.36
C ILE A 147 -7.06 -17.50 2.70
N ASP A 148 -6.11 -18.14 3.35
CA ASP A 148 -6.17 -18.41 4.79
C ASP A 148 -5.58 -17.17 5.52
N TRP A 149 -6.44 -16.40 6.14
CA TRP A 149 -6.06 -15.16 6.80
C TRP A 149 -5.21 -15.40 8.06
N SER A 150 -5.29 -16.56 8.69
CA SER A 150 -4.41 -16.94 9.80
C SER A 150 -2.98 -17.16 9.31
N GLU A 151 -2.84 -17.79 8.16
CA GLU A 151 -1.55 -17.96 7.49
C GLU A 151 -1.01 -16.62 6.96
N ALA A 152 -1.86 -15.76 6.40
CA ALA A 152 -1.47 -14.41 5.99
C ALA A 152 -0.90 -13.61 7.17
N ARG A 153 -1.56 -13.66 8.36
CA ARG A 153 -1.06 -13.04 9.60
C ARG A 153 0.31 -13.60 10.01
N ARG A 154 0.45 -14.94 9.96
CA ARG A 154 1.71 -15.60 10.30
C ARG A 154 2.87 -15.16 9.40
N LEU A 155 2.63 -15.07 8.09
CA LEU A 155 3.61 -14.63 7.10
C LEU A 155 3.95 -13.13 7.24
N ALA A 156 2.94 -12.30 7.51
CA ALA A 156 3.11 -10.85 7.63
C ALA A 156 3.87 -10.42 8.89
N ARG A 157 3.72 -11.17 9.98
CA ARG A 157 4.28 -10.82 11.30
C ARG A 157 5.78 -10.48 11.29
N PRO A 158 6.69 -11.36 10.83
CA PRO A 158 8.12 -11.10 10.91
C PRO A 158 8.54 -9.91 10.04
N ILE A 159 7.98 -9.77 8.84
CA ILE A 159 8.36 -8.71 7.92
C ILE A 159 7.84 -7.34 8.36
N LEU A 160 6.59 -7.25 8.85
CA LEU A 160 6.06 -5.98 9.33
C LEU A 160 6.81 -5.50 10.57
N ARG A 161 7.20 -6.42 11.46
CA ARG A 161 8.02 -6.08 12.62
C ARG A 161 9.36 -5.49 12.22
N ASP A 162 10.06 -6.11 11.27
CA ASP A 162 11.35 -5.63 10.76
C ASP A 162 11.20 -4.25 10.08
N LEU A 163 10.21 -4.09 9.20
CA LEU A 163 10.05 -2.86 8.41
C LEU A 163 9.61 -1.66 9.23
N LEU A 164 8.86 -1.83 10.32
CA LEU A 164 8.50 -0.73 11.22
C LEU A 164 9.72 -0.09 11.90
N ASP A 165 10.79 -0.86 12.09
CA ASP A 165 12.07 -0.37 12.61
C ASP A 165 13.01 0.09 11.47
N ARG A 166 12.62 -0.11 10.20
CA ARG A 166 13.41 0.18 9.00
C ARG A 166 12.64 1.03 8.00
N PRO A 167 12.56 2.36 8.21
CA PRO A 167 11.85 3.24 7.30
C PRO A 167 12.47 3.19 5.89
N PRO A 168 11.65 3.30 4.83
CA PRO A 168 12.14 3.37 3.46
C PRO A 168 12.89 4.69 3.25
N ALA A 169 13.61 4.80 2.14
CA ALA A 169 14.23 6.05 1.73
C ALA A 169 13.17 7.17 1.60
N ALA A 170 13.59 8.42 1.81
CA ALA A 170 12.68 9.56 1.66
C ALA A 170 12.07 9.59 0.24
N GLY A 171 10.75 9.68 0.16
CA GLY A 171 10.04 9.59 -1.12
C GLY A 171 9.98 8.16 -1.70
N ALA A 172 9.99 7.15 -0.85
CA ALA A 172 9.74 5.76 -1.21
C ALA A 172 8.78 5.10 -0.23
N PHE A 173 8.26 3.92 -0.58
CA PHE A 173 7.48 3.07 0.31
C PHE A 173 7.87 1.60 0.11
N TRP A 174 7.65 0.79 1.14
CA TRP A 174 7.80 -0.66 1.06
C TRP A 174 6.59 -1.30 0.40
N ASN A 175 6.83 -2.17 -0.58
CA ASN A 175 5.81 -3.02 -1.20
C ASN A 175 6.09 -4.48 -0.87
N VAL A 176 5.24 -5.07 -0.05
CA VAL A 176 5.36 -6.45 0.45
C VAL A 176 4.33 -7.32 -0.23
N ASN A 177 4.76 -8.46 -0.78
CA ASN A 177 3.86 -9.46 -1.34
C ASN A 177 4.07 -10.80 -0.68
N LEU A 178 3.04 -11.27 0.03
CA LEU A 178 3.00 -12.57 0.67
C LEU A 178 2.70 -13.63 -0.39
N PRO A 179 3.44 -14.76 -0.42
CA PRO A 179 3.18 -15.84 -1.35
C PRO A 179 1.94 -16.65 -0.94
N HIS A 180 1.45 -17.46 -1.87
CA HIS A 180 0.46 -18.48 -1.58
C HIS A 180 1.09 -19.86 -1.82
N PRO A 181 1.87 -20.40 -0.89
CA PRO A 181 2.58 -21.64 -1.06
C PRO A 181 1.61 -22.82 -1.22
N THR A 182 1.99 -23.80 -2.02
CA THR A 182 1.19 -25.02 -2.23
C THR A 182 1.17 -25.91 -0.99
N ARG A 183 2.17 -25.75 -0.11
CA ARG A 183 2.27 -26.41 1.20
C ARG A 183 2.69 -25.38 2.24
N PRO A 184 2.12 -25.44 3.46
CA PRO A 184 2.59 -24.59 4.55
C PRO A 184 4.10 -24.76 4.75
N ALA A 185 4.84 -23.65 4.69
CA ALA A 185 6.27 -23.65 5.01
C ALA A 185 6.43 -23.04 6.41
N PRO A 186 7.04 -23.75 7.37
CA PRO A 186 7.22 -23.22 8.73
C PRO A 186 8.06 -21.95 8.73
N ASN A 187 9.04 -21.84 7.84
CA ASN A 187 9.88 -20.66 7.63
C ASN A 187 9.76 -20.23 6.17
N CYS A 188 9.02 -19.14 5.92
CA CYS A 188 8.97 -18.53 4.61
C CYS A 188 10.11 -17.51 4.47
N GLU A 189 10.95 -17.70 3.45
CA GLU A 189 12.07 -16.80 3.18
C GLU A 189 11.57 -15.41 2.81
N ILE A 190 12.19 -14.37 3.38
CA ILE A 190 11.95 -12.97 3.05
C ILE A 190 13.09 -12.53 2.11
N VAL A 191 12.71 -12.01 0.94
CA VAL A 191 13.66 -11.60 -0.10
C VAL A 191 13.44 -10.14 -0.47
N PHE A 192 14.45 -9.31 -0.24
CA PHE A 192 14.48 -7.94 -0.76
C PHE A 192 14.89 -7.99 -2.24
N CYS A 193 14.02 -7.52 -3.12
CA CYS A 193 14.17 -7.67 -4.57
C CYS A 193 13.58 -6.48 -5.32
N PRO A 194 14.06 -6.19 -6.56
CA PRO A 194 13.48 -5.14 -7.38
C PRO A 194 12.09 -5.54 -7.91
N PRO A 195 11.21 -4.54 -8.18
CA PRO A 195 9.93 -4.79 -8.86
C PRO A 195 10.16 -5.20 -10.32
N ASP A 196 9.43 -6.21 -10.80
CA ASP A 196 9.55 -6.70 -12.18
C ASP A 196 8.93 -5.70 -13.17
N PRO A 197 9.71 -5.12 -14.10
CA PRO A 197 9.21 -4.18 -15.08
C PRO A 197 8.45 -4.83 -16.25
N SER A 198 8.35 -6.17 -16.29
CA SER A 198 7.68 -6.89 -17.36
C SER A 198 6.18 -6.55 -17.39
N PRO A 199 5.61 -6.28 -18.57
CA PRO A 199 4.18 -5.98 -18.69
C PRO A 199 3.31 -7.19 -18.35
N LEU A 200 2.09 -6.92 -17.90
CA LEU A 200 1.06 -7.95 -17.79
C LEU A 200 0.69 -8.50 -19.17
N PRO A 201 0.27 -9.78 -19.28
CA PRO A 201 -0.25 -10.34 -20.52
C PRO A 201 -1.48 -9.54 -21.00
N VAL A 202 -1.34 -8.75 -22.06
CA VAL A 202 -2.43 -7.95 -22.62
C VAL A 202 -3.14 -8.80 -23.68
N ARG A 203 -4.24 -9.44 -23.29
CA ARG A 203 -5.10 -10.24 -24.17
C ARG A 203 -6.55 -9.88 -23.98
N TYR A 204 -7.30 -9.78 -25.09
CA TYR A 204 -8.72 -9.53 -25.09
C TYR A 204 -9.44 -10.57 -25.97
N SER A 205 -10.53 -11.14 -25.48
CA SER A 205 -11.51 -11.83 -26.30
C SER A 205 -12.53 -10.82 -26.83
N ARG A 206 -12.94 -10.96 -28.11
CA ARG A 206 -13.91 -10.08 -28.77
C ARG A 206 -15.20 -10.82 -29.07
N ARG A 207 -16.34 -10.20 -28.75
CA ARG A 207 -17.66 -10.64 -29.20
C ARG A 207 -18.41 -9.43 -29.78
N GLY A 208 -18.47 -9.33 -31.10
CA GLY A 208 -19.03 -8.16 -31.79
C GLY A 208 -18.24 -6.90 -31.49
N LYS A 209 -18.88 -5.92 -30.81
CA LYS A 209 -18.26 -4.66 -30.36
C LYS A 209 -17.76 -4.73 -28.89
N THR A 210 -17.96 -5.86 -28.21
CA THR A 210 -17.57 -6.03 -26.79
C THR A 210 -16.21 -6.70 -26.71
N PHE A 211 -15.34 -6.17 -25.84
CA PHE A 211 -14.03 -6.72 -25.52
C PHE A 211 -14.01 -7.10 -24.05
N ARG A 212 -13.46 -8.28 -23.75
CA ARG A 212 -13.25 -8.76 -22.38
C ARG A 212 -11.77 -9.08 -22.20
N TYR A 213 -11.15 -8.55 -21.16
CA TYR A 213 -9.79 -8.94 -20.79
C TYR A 213 -9.71 -10.44 -20.50
N SER A 214 -8.74 -11.11 -21.11
CA SER A 214 -8.53 -12.56 -21.01
C SER A 214 -7.05 -12.92 -20.76
N GLY A 215 -6.26 -11.98 -20.28
CA GLY A 215 -4.88 -12.23 -19.86
C GLY A 215 -4.81 -13.17 -18.66
N ASP A 216 -3.87 -14.10 -18.67
CA ASP A 216 -3.63 -15.01 -17.55
C ASP A 216 -2.58 -14.42 -16.63
N TYR A 217 -3.00 -13.92 -15.47
CA TYR A 217 -2.11 -13.34 -14.46
C TYR A 217 -1.03 -14.32 -13.98
N HIS A 218 -1.39 -15.59 -13.83
CA HIS A 218 -0.47 -16.61 -13.32
C HIS A 218 0.58 -17.06 -14.34
N ALA A 219 0.33 -16.79 -15.64
CA ALA A 219 1.25 -17.06 -16.74
C ALA A 219 2.06 -15.81 -17.16
N ARG A 220 2.10 -14.78 -16.30
CA ARG A 220 2.88 -13.57 -16.57
C ARG A 220 4.38 -13.88 -16.64
N PRO A 221 5.16 -13.08 -17.42
CA PRO A 221 6.62 -13.19 -17.44
C PRO A 221 7.21 -13.07 -16.02
N ARG A 222 8.31 -13.77 -15.78
CA ARG A 222 9.03 -13.75 -14.50
C ARG A 222 10.50 -13.56 -14.77
N ARG A 223 11.05 -12.45 -14.34
CA ARG A 223 12.49 -12.24 -14.36
C ARG A 223 13.10 -12.81 -13.09
N ALA A 224 14.10 -13.67 -13.25
CA ALA A 224 14.75 -14.32 -12.12
C ALA A 224 15.26 -13.29 -11.10
N GLY A 225 14.93 -13.48 -9.83
CA GLY A 225 15.33 -12.61 -8.72
C GLY A 225 14.49 -11.34 -8.55
N PHE A 226 13.47 -11.09 -9.38
CA PHE A 226 12.54 -9.99 -9.24
C PHE A 226 11.31 -10.41 -8.41
N ASP A 227 10.51 -9.45 -7.95
CA ASP A 227 9.39 -9.66 -7.03
C ASP A 227 8.36 -10.68 -7.53
N VAL A 228 8.07 -10.71 -8.85
CA VAL A 228 7.18 -11.71 -9.46
C VAL A 228 7.73 -13.12 -9.29
N ASP A 229 9.02 -13.33 -9.60
CA ASP A 229 9.68 -14.63 -9.47
C ASP A 229 9.75 -15.07 -8.00
N VAL A 230 10.12 -14.16 -7.11
CA VAL A 230 10.21 -14.42 -5.67
C VAL A 230 8.86 -14.82 -5.10
N CYS A 231 7.81 -14.02 -5.31
CA CYS A 231 6.50 -14.22 -4.71
C CYS A 231 5.80 -15.47 -5.27
N LEU A 232 5.77 -15.62 -6.60
CA LEU A 232 5.16 -16.79 -7.23
C LEU A 232 5.99 -18.07 -7.02
N GLY A 233 7.26 -17.90 -6.64
CA GLY A 233 8.16 -18.98 -6.19
C GLY A 233 7.96 -19.42 -4.74
N GLY A 234 7.03 -18.78 -4.00
CA GLY A 234 6.67 -19.17 -2.63
C GLY A 234 7.47 -18.46 -1.53
N ARG A 235 8.11 -17.33 -1.84
CA ARG A 235 8.87 -16.50 -0.89
C ARG A 235 8.21 -15.15 -0.71
N ILE A 236 8.41 -14.49 0.43
CA ILE A 236 7.92 -13.13 0.67
C ILE A 236 8.79 -12.16 -0.13
N ALA A 237 8.18 -11.44 -1.08
CA ALA A 237 8.86 -10.42 -1.86
C ALA A 237 8.71 -9.05 -1.19
N VAL A 238 9.82 -8.34 -1.01
CA VAL A 238 9.88 -6.99 -0.45
C VAL A 238 10.62 -6.09 -1.42
N SER A 239 9.93 -5.06 -1.92
CA SER A 239 10.51 -4.09 -2.85
C SER A 239 10.39 -2.68 -2.27
N GLU A 240 11.47 -1.90 -2.37
CA GLU A 240 11.40 -0.47 -2.13
C GLU A 240 10.97 0.22 -3.43
N ILE A 241 9.85 0.96 -3.38
CA ILE A 241 9.29 1.63 -4.55
C ILE A 241 9.53 3.13 -4.41
N PRO A 242 10.45 3.72 -5.18
CA PRO A 242 10.70 5.16 -5.15
C PRO A 242 9.61 5.91 -5.93
N LEU A 243 9.27 7.11 -5.48
CA LEU A 243 8.36 8.03 -6.20
C LEU A 243 9.03 8.59 -7.45
N PHE A 244 10.34 8.80 -7.39
CA PHE A 244 11.16 9.35 -8.45
C PHE A 244 12.37 8.48 -8.71
N ALA A 245 12.93 8.57 -9.91
CA ALA A 245 14.17 7.85 -10.23
C ALA A 245 15.29 8.27 -9.28
N PRO A 246 16.12 7.33 -8.80
CA PRO A 246 17.31 7.67 -8.03
C PRO A 246 18.19 8.67 -8.79
N GLY A 247 18.59 9.76 -8.14
CA GLY A 247 19.41 10.80 -8.75
C GLY A 247 18.65 11.95 -9.42
N SER A 248 17.32 11.97 -9.40
CA SER A 248 16.54 13.17 -9.68
C SER A 248 16.64 14.13 -8.51
N ALA A 249 17.83 14.73 -8.32
CA ALA A 249 17.96 15.90 -7.44
C ALA A 249 17.00 16.99 -7.92
N PRO A 250 16.36 17.76 -7.03
CA PRO A 250 15.59 18.94 -7.47
C PRO A 250 16.52 19.79 -8.32
N VAL A 251 16.15 19.99 -9.59
CA VAL A 251 16.81 20.99 -10.41
C VAL A 251 16.59 22.28 -9.66
N ALA A 252 17.65 22.85 -9.08
CA ALA A 252 17.60 24.17 -8.47
C ALA A 252 17.10 25.10 -9.58
N SER A 253 15.82 25.46 -9.52
CA SER A 253 15.24 26.35 -10.51
C SER A 253 15.82 27.73 -10.27
N GLU A 254 16.82 28.13 -11.04
CA GLU A 254 17.23 29.54 -11.18
C GLU A 254 16.05 30.43 -11.62
N HIS A 255 14.88 29.86 -11.91
CA HIS A 255 13.69 30.56 -12.41
C HIS A 255 12.65 30.91 -11.33
N ALA A 256 12.88 30.55 -10.08
CA ALA A 256 11.90 30.78 -9.04
C ALA A 256 12.05 32.12 -8.33
N ARG A 257 12.17 33.23 -9.04
CA ARG A 257 11.96 34.59 -8.48
C ARG A 257 11.85 35.67 -9.57
N LYS A 258 10.85 35.57 -10.44
CA LYS A 258 10.32 36.82 -10.99
C LYS A 258 8.97 37.06 -10.31
N PRO A 259 8.79 38.18 -9.59
CA PRO A 259 7.47 38.58 -9.13
C PRO A 259 6.60 38.82 -10.35
N ILE A 260 5.38 38.31 -10.33
CA ILE A 260 4.34 38.67 -11.30
C ILE A 260 4.08 40.15 -11.06
N SER A 261 4.47 41.01 -12.01
CA SER A 261 4.05 42.41 -12.01
C SER A 261 2.56 42.44 -12.33
N ASN A 262 1.78 42.92 -11.37
CA ASN A 262 0.40 43.35 -11.63
C ASN A 262 0.46 44.61 -12.49
N ASP A 263 0.17 44.49 -13.78
CA ASP A 263 -0.32 45.58 -14.65
C ASP A 263 -1.78 45.29 -14.99
#